data_f244f02893a32465a32d7dc9322f9ad6
#
_entry.id   f244f02893a32465a32d7dc9322f9ad6
#
_cell.length_a   1.000
_cell.length_b   1.000
_cell.length_c   1.000
_cell.angle_alpha   90.00
_cell.angle_beta   90.00
_cell.angle_gamma   90.00
#
_symmetry.space_group_name_H-M   'P 1'
#
loop_
_entity.id
_entity.type
_entity.pdbx_description
1 polymer ?
#
loop_
_entity_poly.entity_id
_entity_poly.type
_entity_poly.pdbx_seq_one_letter_code
_entity_poly.pdbx_strand_id
1 'polypeptide(L)'
;MVNEYRKVLSKTTGKRCLESVEINRINNIGVVGGRSLPPSYATQISGIVEYLLNKGYHIASGGAKGADAYVLSHLVEHDACDKGVVFSAWNNFKVFPVAVRENMRLFCAQQGALIWGDSSGKDHPAAIKMALLHRNIKLVQASEGIVAFLTEGSRGTFFTIQEAIKKRKKLVVFPVGRPLPQFKVVKWVPLTCGGCWENSYKAVYLR
;
A
#
# COMPACT_ATOMS: atom_id res chain seq x y z
N MET A 1 -24.70 -5.98 -0.78
CA MET A 1 -24.62 -5.81 0.70
C MET A 1 -23.41 -4.94 1.00
N VAL A 2 -23.65 -3.74 1.47
CA VAL A 2 -22.62 -2.76 1.82
C VAL A 2 -22.05 -3.18 3.17
N ASN A 3 -20.78 -3.55 3.20
CA ASN A 3 -20.10 -3.87 4.47
C ASN A 3 -19.73 -2.54 5.15
N GLU A 4 -20.58 -2.10 6.08
CA GLU A 4 -20.28 -0.98 6.96
C GLU A 4 -19.22 -1.40 7.99
N TYR A 5 -18.03 -0.91 7.82
CA TYR A 5 -17.02 -0.99 8.87
C TYR A 5 -17.29 0.10 9.91
N ARG A 6 -17.53 -0.27 11.16
CA ARG A 6 -17.83 0.63 12.27
C ARG A 6 -16.59 1.32 12.85
N LYS A 7 -16.73 2.59 13.23
CA LYS A 7 -15.79 3.37 14.03
C LYS A 7 -15.73 2.80 15.45
N VAL A 8 -14.61 2.24 15.89
CA VAL A 8 -14.43 1.86 17.30
C VAL A 8 -13.50 2.88 17.97
N LEU A 9 -14.05 3.54 18.97
CA LEU A 9 -13.27 4.37 19.88
C LEU A 9 -12.65 3.46 20.94
N SER A 10 -11.33 3.26 20.90
CA SER A 10 -10.63 2.64 22.00
C SER A 10 -10.64 3.57 23.21
N LYS A 11 -11.36 3.19 24.26
CA LYS A 11 -11.50 3.98 25.51
C LYS A 11 -10.20 4.16 26.31
N THR A 12 -9.09 3.50 25.91
CA THR A 12 -7.90 3.40 26.75
C THR A 12 -6.75 4.36 26.41
N THR A 13 -6.80 5.12 25.31
CA THR A 13 -5.65 5.99 24.92
C THR A 13 -6.02 7.31 24.24
N GLY A 14 -7.27 7.70 24.16
CA GLY A 14 -7.68 8.94 23.47
C GLY A 14 -7.37 8.97 21.94
N LYS A 15 -6.97 7.85 21.36
CA LYS A 15 -6.60 7.72 19.94
C LYS A 15 -7.74 7.10 19.16
N ARG A 16 -8.25 7.85 18.18
CA ARG A 16 -9.21 7.33 17.20
C ARG A 16 -8.48 6.41 16.21
N CYS A 17 -8.38 5.11 16.52
CA CYS A 17 -8.13 4.10 15.48
C CYS A 17 -9.46 3.83 14.79
N LEU A 18 -9.55 4.11 13.50
CA LEU A 18 -10.72 3.76 12.70
C LEU A 18 -10.65 2.26 12.41
N GLU A 19 -11.42 1.43 13.10
CA GLU A 19 -11.51 0.00 12.78
C GLU A 19 -12.31 -0.23 11.49
N SER A 20 -12.99 0.81 11.01
CA SER A 20 -13.84 0.62 9.85
C SER A 20 -14.26 1.97 9.24
N VAL A 21 -13.80 2.20 8.05
CA VAL A 21 -14.29 3.23 7.13
C VAL A 21 -15.12 2.53 6.06
N GLU A 22 -16.15 3.17 5.51
CA GLU A 22 -16.80 2.72 4.26
C GLU A 22 -15.76 2.75 3.11
N ILE A 23 -14.87 1.77 3.08
CA ILE A 23 -13.78 1.66 2.10
C ILE A 23 -14.34 1.45 0.69
N ASN A 24 -15.56 0.97 0.58
CA ASN A 24 -16.18 0.61 -0.70
C ASN A 24 -16.65 1.79 -1.56
N ARG A 25 -16.56 3.03 -1.05
CA ARG A 25 -16.91 4.26 -1.81
C ARG A 25 -15.73 5.16 -2.10
N ILE A 26 -14.54 4.78 -1.67
CA ILE A 26 -13.34 5.60 -1.80
C ILE A 26 -12.49 5.04 -2.95
N ASN A 27 -12.15 5.88 -3.91
CA ASN A 27 -11.29 5.55 -5.03
C ASN A 27 -9.84 5.38 -4.55
N ASN A 28 -9.51 4.23 -3.95
CA ASN A 28 -8.17 3.96 -3.45
C ASN A 28 -7.23 3.50 -4.57
N ILE A 29 -6.01 4.04 -4.59
CA ILE A 29 -4.89 3.47 -5.34
C ILE A 29 -3.89 2.89 -4.36
N GLY A 30 -3.59 1.61 -4.50
CA GLY A 30 -2.57 0.95 -3.70
C GLY A 30 -1.17 1.33 -4.19
N VAL A 31 -0.34 1.91 -3.32
CA VAL A 31 1.08 2.17 -3.60
C VAL A 31 1.92 1.26 -2.71
N VAL A 32 2.65 0.33 -3.32
CA VAL A 32 3.38 -0.74 -2.64
C VAL A 32 4.75 -0.95 -3.27
N GLY A 33 5.66 -1.61 -2.54
CA GLY A 33 6.96 -1.95 -3.13
C GLY A 33 7.87 -2.75 -2.21
N GLY A 34 9.08 -2.98 -2.69
CA GLY A 34 10.10 -3.74 -1.98
C GLY A 34 10.56 -3.04 -0.70
N ARG A 35 10.87 -3.83 0.34
CA ARG A 35 11.40 -3.33 1.61
C ARG A 35 12.82 -2.76 1.48
N SER A 36 13.54 -3.17 0.43
CA SER A 36 14.89 -2.72 0.07
C SER A 36 14.88 -1.66 -1.03
N LEU A 37 13.76 -0.98 -1.25
CA LEU A 37 13.69 0.10 -2.24
C LEU A 37 14.67 1.21 -1.85
N PRO A 38 15.58 1.63 -2.75
CA PRO A 38 16.57 2.66 -2.47
C PRO A 38 15.94 4.01 -2.07
N PRO A 39 16.57 4.80 -1.18
CA PRO A 39 16.09 6.12 -0.78
C PRO A 39 15.91 7.10 -1.94
N SER A 40 16.64 6.95 -3.05
CA SER A 40 16.50 7.76 -4.26
C SER A 40 15.10 7.70 -4.89
N TYR A 41 14.31 6.67 -4.58
CA TYR A 41 12.92 6.56 -5.03
C TYR A 41 11.91 7.31 -4.15
N ALA A 42 12.32 7.87 -3.01
CA ALA A 42 11.41 8.59 -2.11
C ALA A 42 10.74 9.77 -2.82
N THR A 43 11.50 10.59 -3.54
CA THR A 43 10.99 11.73 -4.32
C THR A 43 10.01 11.28 -5.41
N GLN A 44 10.32 10.18 -6.09
CA GLN A 44 9.43 9.64 -7.12
C GLN A 44 8.10 9.15 -6.52
N ILE A 45 8.13 8.46 -5.37
CA ILE A 45 6.92 8.03 -4.65
C ILE A 45 6.14 9.26 -4.18
N SER A 46 6.79 10.27 -3.61
CA SER A 46 6.16 11.53 -3.22
C SER A 46 5.40 12.16 -4.39
N GLY A 47 6.04 12.31 -5.55
CA GLY A 47 5.40 12.88 -6.73
C GLY A 47 4.21 12.05 -7.23
N ILE A 48 4.27 10.70 -7.12
CA ILE A 48 3.15 9.82 -7.47
C ILE A 48 2.00 9.98 -6.48
N VAL A 49 2.28 10.01 -5.18
CA VAL A 49 1.26 10.20 -4.14
C VAL A 49 0.57 11.55 -4.32
N GLU A 50 1.33 12.61 -4.49
CA GLU A 50 0.82 13.95 -4.75
C GLU A 50 -0.05 13.99 -6.02
N TYR A 51 0.43 13.42 -7.14
CA TYR A 51 -0.34 13.32 -8.38
C TYR A 51 -1.68 12.62 -8.16
N LEU A 52 -1.69 11.49 -7.44
CA LEU A 52 -2.91 10.72 -7.19
C LEU A 52 -3.88 11.47 -6.29
N LEU A 53 -3.39 12.12 -5.23
CA LEU A 53 -4.19 12.97 -4.33
C LEU A 53 -4.83 14.14 -5.08
N ASN A 54 -4.07 14.80 -5.97
CA ASN A 54 -4.57 15.90 -6.83
C ASN A 54 -5.61 15.43 -7.85
N LYS A 55 -5.64 14.13 -8.20
CA LYS A 55 -6.70 13.50 -9.01
C LYS A 55 -7.90 13.03 -8.21
N GLY A 56 -7.94 13.29 -6.90
CA GLY A 56 -9.04 12.89 -6.02
C GLY A 56 -9.01 11.43 -5.57
N TYR A 57 -7.89 10.74 -5.77
CA TYR A 57 -7.70 9.38 -5.24
C TYR A 57 -7.28 9.43 -3.77
N HIS A 58 -7.61 8.37 -3.04
CA HIS A 58 -7.02 8.05 -1.75
C HIS A 58 -5.89 7.04 -1.92
N ILE A 59 -4.98 7.00 -0.95
CA ILE A 59 -3.78 6.15 -1.02
C ILE A 59 -3.90 4.98 -0.07
N ALA A 60 -3.81 3.77 -0.61
CA ALA A 60 -3.73 2.54 0.19
C ALA A 60 -2.28 2.04 0.25
N SER A 61 -1.79 1.68 1.44
CA SER A 61 -0.44 1.14 1.61
C SER A 61 -0.39 0.07 2.69
N GLY A 62 0.77 -0.56 2.88
CA GLY A 62 0.90 -1.72 3.75
C GLY A 62 1.65 -1.48 5.06
N GLY A 63 2.26 -0.32 5.27
CA GLY A 63 2.99 0.00 6.50
C GLY A 63 4.28 -0.80 6.72
N ALA A 64 4.92 -1.28 5.66
CA ALA A 64 6.23 -1.94 5.71
C ALA A 64 7.37 -0.91 5.55
N LYS A 65 8.63 -1.36 5.63
CA LYS A 65 9.81 -0.56 5.22
C LYS A 65 9.82 -0.35 3.71
N GLY A 66 10.63 0.57 3.23
CA GLY A 66 10.81 0.87 1.80
C GLY A 66 9.65 1.68 1.24
N ALA A 67 9.06 1.27 0.12
CA ALA A 67 8.01 2.04 -0.56
C ALA A 67 6.84 2.46 0.35
N ASP A 68 6.33 1.53 1.16
CA ASP A 68 5.23 1.81 2.08
C ASP A 68 5.61 2.90 3.12
N ALA A 69 6.87 2.90 3.58
CA ALA A 69 7.37 3.92 4.51
C ALA A 69 7.45 5.31 3.84
N TYR A 70 7.87 5.39 2.58
CA TYR A 70 7.92 6.66 1.83
C TYR A 70 6.52 7.22 1.58
N VAL A 71 5.55 6.36 1.26
CA VAL A 71 4.13 6.76 1.18
C VAL A 71 3.66 7.35 2.50
N LEU A 72 3.94 6.66 3.61
CA LEU A 72 3.52 7.08 4.93
C LEU A 72 4.17 8.42 5.34
N SER A 73 5.48 8.59 5.09
CA SER A 73 6.18 9.85 5.34
C SER A 73 5.53 11.00 4.56
N HIS A 74 5.29 10.82 3.27
CA HIS A 74 4.64 11.85 2.46
C HIS A 74 3.28 12.27 3.01
N LEU A 75 2.41 11.31 3.36
CA LEU A 75 1.08 11.60 3.90
C LEU A 75 1.16 12.37 5.23
N VAL A 76 2.11 12.02 6.11
CA VAL A 76 2.32 12.70 7.40
C VAL A 76 2.87 14.11 7.20
N GLU A 77 3.88 14.27 6.34
CA GLU A 77 4.59 15.53 6.10
C GLU A 77 3.71 16.57 5.39
N HIS A 78 2.71 16.14 4.62
CA HIS A 78 1.82 17.02 3.85
C HIS A 78 0.38 17.08 4.39
N ASP A 79 0.15 16.69 5.65
CA ASP A 79 -1.18 16.70 6.30
C ASP A 79 -2.30 16.03 5.47
N ALA A 80 -1.93 14.96 4.75
CA ALA A 80 -2.84 14.24 3.86
C ALA A 80 -3.25 12.85 4.41
N CYS A 81 -3.10 12.62 5.71
CA CYS A 81 -3.35 11.32 6.32
C CYS A 81 -4.81 10.89 6.27
N ASP A 82 -5.75 11.86 6.29
CA ASP A 82 -7.19 11.61 6.13
C ASP A 82 -7.56 10.97 4.80
N LYS A 83 -6.69 11.13 3.78
CA LYS A 83 -6.80 10.49 2.45
C LYS A 83 -5.97 9.22 2.34
N GLY A 84 -5.47 8.70 3.45
CA GLY A 84 -4.67 7.49 3.52
C GLY A 84 -5.36 6.34 4.23
N VAL A 85 -5.12 5.11 3.75
CA VAL A 85 -5.48 3.89 4.45
C VAL A 85 -4.29 2.92 4.48
N VAL A 86 -3.92 2.48 5.67
CA VAL A 86 -2.86 1.47 5.86
C VAL A 86 -3.50 0.15 6.25
N PHE A 87 -3.20 -0.88 5.47
CA PHE A 87 -3.56 -2.26 5.79
C PHE A 87 -2.39 -2.89 6.56
N SER A 88 -2.61 -3.27 7.81
CA SER A 88 -1.62 -3.92 8.66
C SER A 88 -1.79 -5.44 8.65
N ALA A 89 -0.68 -6.17 8.78
CA ALA A 89 -0.70 -7.58 9.15
C ALA A 89 -0.77 -7.76 10.68
N TRP A 90 -0.45 -6.70 11.42
CA TRP A 90 -0.25 -6.69 12.87
C TRP A 90 -1.49 -6.20 13.60
N ASN A 91 -1.62 -6.61 14.86
CA ASN A 91 -2.70 -6.20 15.76
C ASN A 91 -2.28 -5.11 16.77
N ASN A 92 -1.01 -4.68 16.74
CA ASN A 92 -0.53 -3.62 17.62
C ASN A 92 0.68 -2.86 17.03
N PHE A 93 0.93 -1.65 17.55
CA PHE A 93 2.02 -0.78 17.07
C PHE A 93 3.43 -1.34 17.33
N LYS A 94 3.63 -2.15 18.38
CA LYS A 94 4.97 -2.63 18.77
C LYS A 94 5.61 -3.53 17.70
N VAL A 95 4.79 -4.16 16.86
CA VAL A 95 5.23 -5.09 15.81
C VAL A 95 5.66 -4.37 14.52
N PHE A 96 5.22 -3.12 14.32
CA PHE A 96 5.73 -2.35 13.18
C PHE A 96 7.25 -2.15 13.29
N PRO A 97 7.98 -2.13 12.16
CA PRO A 97 9.39 -1.76 12.15
C PRO A 97 9.63 -0.43 12.86
N VAL A 98 10.70 -0.33 13.65
CA VAL A 98 11.00 0.89 14.43
C VAL A 98 10.99 2.14 13.54
N ALA A 99 11.61 2.06 12.35
CA ALA A 99 11.68 3.16 11.38
C ALA A 99 10.33 3.63 10.83
N VAL A 100 9.25 2.86 11.02
CA VAL A 100 7.90 3.18 10.50
C VAL A 100 6.93 3.53 11.65
N ARG A 101 7.26 3.11 12.85
CA ARG A 101 6.35 3.12 14.01
C ARG A 101 5.90 4.52 14.40
N GLU A 102 6.81 5.49 14.38
CA GLU A 102 6.48 6.86 14.77
C GLU A 102 5.60 7.52 13.71
N ASN A 103 5.97 7.44 12.43
CA ASN A 103 5.13 7.94 11.34
C ASN A 103 3.75 7.27 11.33
N MET A 104 3.65 5.98 11.70
CA MET A 104 2.35 5.31 11.84
C MET A 104 1.50 5.90 12.96
N ARG A 105 2.11 6.30 14.08
CA ARG A 105 1.39 6.98 15.16
C ARG A 105 0.92 8.36 14.76
N LEU A 106 1.78 9.14 14.09
CA LEU A 106 1.44 10.45 13.55
C LEU A 106 0.33 10.35 12.51
N PHE A 107 0.42 9.37 11.59
CA PHE A 107 -0.60 9.08 10.61
C PHE A 107 -1.98 8.85 11.26
N CYS A 108 -2.05 8.01 12.30
CA CYS A 108 -3.30 7.78 13.02
C CYS A 108 -3.76 9.03 13.80
N ALA A 109 -2.83 9.82 14.34
CA ALA A 109 -3.16 11.07 15.06
C ALA A 109 -3.73 12.12 14.10
N GLN A 110 -3.26 12.17 12.85
CA GLN A 110 -3.74 13.01 11.76
C GLN A 110 -4.93 12.37 10.99
N GLN A 111 -5.70 11.50 11.62
CA GLN A 111 -6.93 10.89 11.12
C GLN A 111 -6.75 9.88 9.97
N GLY A 112 -5.54 9.40 9.70
CA GLY A 112 -5.29 8.32 8.77
C GLY A 112 -5.97 7.01 9.19
N ALA A 113 -6.51 6.27 8.24
CA ALA A 113 -7.21 5.02 8.51
C ALA A 113 -6.21 3.86 8.64
N LEU A 114 -6.22 3.16 9.77
CA LEU A 114 -5.41 1.95 9.99
C LEU A 114 -6.32 0.74 10.18
N ILE A 115 -6.19 -0.20 9.24
CA ILE A 115 -6.89 -1.49 9.28
C ILE A 115 -5.96 -2.52 9.91
N TRP A 116 -6.27 -2.92 11.13
CA TRP A 116 -5.50 -3.90 11.86
C TRP A 116 -5.61 -5.30 11.24
N GLY A 117 -4.52 -6.05 11.28
CA GLY A 117 -4.48 -7.49 11.04
C GLY A 117 -4.53 -8.26 12.36
N ASP A 118 -4.39 -9.56 12.26
CA ASP A 118 -4.60 -10.46 13.39
C ASP A 118 -3.29 -10.91 14.07
N SER A 119 -2.12 -10.73 13.40
CA SER A 119 -0.84 -11.23 13.91
C SER A 119 -0.29 -10.39 15.06
N SER A 120 0.09 -11.06 16.13
CA SER A 120 0.80 -10.47 17.27
C SER A 120 2.29 -10.19 16.97
N GLY A 121 2.80 -10.71 15.84
CA GLY A 121 4.22 -10.70 15.48
C GLY A 121 5.07 -11.73 16.24
N LYS A 122 4.47 -12.46 17.18
CA LYS A 122 5.10 -13.57 17.93
C LYS A 122 4.59 -14.93 17.47
N ASP A 123 3.73 -14.94 16.46
CA ASP A 123 3.13 -16.15 15.91
C ASP A 123 4.19 -17.00 15.18
N HIS A 124 3.85 -18.24 14.90
CA HIS A 124 4.70 -19.12 14.10
C HIS A 124 5.02 -18.47 12.73
N PRO A 125 6.24 -18.60 12.17
CA PRO A 125 6.64 -17.93 10.92
C PRO A 125 5.68 -18.13 9.75
N ALA A 126 5.05 -19.31 9.63
CA ALA A 126 4.05 -19.57 8.59
C ALA A 126 2.79 -18.71 8.79
N ALA A 127 2.31 -18.53 10.04
CA ALA A 127 1.16 -17.68 10.35
C ALA A 127 1.46 -16.21 10.08
N ILE A 128 2.66 -15.73 10.43
CA ILE A 128 3.13 -14.38 10.09
C ILE A 128 3.14 -14.17 8.58
N LYS A 129 3.68 -15.14 7.82
CA LYS A 129 3.68 -15.10 6.36
C LYS A 129 2.26 -15.00 5.80
N MET A 130 1.34 -15.80 6.32
CA MET A 130 -0.07 -15.75 5.90
C MET A 130 -0.73 -14.42 6.22
N ALA A 131 -0.51 -13.85 7.41
CA ALA A 131 -1.02 -12.53 7.77
C ALA A 131 -0.52 -11.43 6.81
N LEU A 132 0.76 -11.47 6.41
CA LEU A 132 1.33 -10.54 5.43
C LEU A 132 0.70 -10.72 4.03
N LEU A 133 0.41 -11.94 3.61
CA LEU A 133 -0.26 -12.21 2.33
C LEU A 133 -1.73 -11.77 2.37
N HIS A 134 -2.46 -12.09 3.44
CA HIS A 134 -3.85 -11.65 3.62
C HIS A 134 -3.97 -10.13 3.62
N ARG A 135 -3.04 -9.42 4.26
CA ARG A 135 -2.98 -7.97 4.23
C ARG A 135 -2.86 -7.45 2.78
N ASN A 136 -1.99 -8.04 1.96
CA ASN A 136 -1.84 -7.66 0.57
C ASN A 136 -3.12 -7.93 -0.25
N ILE A 137 -3.81 -9.04 0.00
CA ILE A 137 -5.09 -9.34 -0.64
C ILE A 137 -6.14 -8.28 -0.28
N LYS A 138 -6.27 -7.91 1.00
CA LYS A 138 -7.19 -6.87 1.47
C LYS A 138 -6.89 -5.52 0.80
N LEU A 139 -5.61 -5.14 0.70
CA LEU A 139 -5.17 -3.93 0.01
C LEU A 139 -5.58 -3.92 -1.47
N VAL A 140 -5.31 -5.02 -2.20
CA VAL A 140 -5.71 -5.13 -3.62
C VAL A 140 -7.23 -5.09 -3.80
N GLN A 141 -7.97 -5.73 -2.91
CA GLN A 141 -9.44 -5.73 -2.95
C GLN A 141 -10.01 -4.33 -2.78
N ALA A 142 -9.47 -3.56 -1.84
CA ALA A 142 -9.90 -2.20 -1.52
C ALA A 142 -9.41 -1.13 -2.50
N SER A 143 -8.56 -1.49 -3.47
CA SER A 143 -7.97 -0.55 -4.44
C SER A 143 -8.58 -0.72 -5.83
N GLU A 144 -8.78 0.37 -6.57
CA GLU A 144 -9.12 0.36 -7.99
C GLU A 144 -7.93 0.01 -8.88
N GLY A 145 -6.76 0.44 -8.45
CA GLY A 145 -5.50 0.21 -9.13
C GLY A 145 -4.34 0.05 -8.16
N ILE A 146 -3.23 -0.46 -8.67
CA ILE A 146 -2.00 -0.68 -7.91
C ILE A 146 -0.83 -0.04 -8.65
N VAL A 147 -0.01 0.69 -7.90
CA VAL A 147 1.32 1.15 -8.29
C VAL A 147 2.34 0.34 -7.48
N ALA A 148 3.21 -0.40 -8.16
CA ALA A 148 4.12 -1.33 -7.52
C ALA A 148 5.58 -1.07 -7.89
N PHE A 149 6.44 -0.83 -6.89
CA PHE A 149 7.89 -0.73 -7.04
C PHE A 149 8.50 -2.12 -6.80
N LEU A 150 8.78 -2.84 -7.89
CA LEU A 150 9.22 -4.22 -7.85
C LEU A 150 10.75 -4.30 -7.78
N THR A 151 11.29 -4.50 -6.58
CA THR A 151 12.72 -4.71 -6.36
C THR A 151 13.10 -6.18 -6.44
N GLU A 152 14.38 -6.47 -6.59
CA GLU A 152 14.89 -7.83 -6.48
C GLU A 152 14.53 -8.44 -5.11
N GLY A 153 14.17 -9.72 -5.09
CA GLY A 153 13.79 -10.43 -3.86
C GLY A 153 12.47 -10.01 -3.20
N SER A 154 11.74 -9.01 -3.72
CA SER A 154 10.48 -8.53 -3.14
C SER A 154 9.29 -9.47 -3.42
N ARG A 155 9.28 -10.63 -2.76
CA ARG A 155 8.23 -11.66 -2.93
C ARG A 155 6.81 -11.12 -2.61
N GLY A 156 6.69 -10.26 -1.61
CA GLY A 156 5.41 -9.66 -1.23
C GLY A 156 4.84 -8.72 -2.30
N THR A 157 5.70 -7.89 -2.90
CA THR A 157 5.30 -7.01 -4.02
C THR A 157 4.92 -7.82 -5.25
N PHE A 158 5.70 -8.86 -5.56
CA PHE A 158 5.37 -9.76 -6.66
C PHE A 158 4.02 -10.45 -6.47
N PHE A 159 3.74 -10.94 -5.25
CA PHE A 159 2.43 -11.48 -4.89
C PHE A 159 1.30 -10.47 -5.07
N THR A 160 1.50 -9.21 -4.66
CA THR A 160 0.51 -8.14 -4.85
C THR A 160 0.23 -7.87 -6.32
N ILE A 161 1.27 -7.89 -7.18
CA ILE A 161 1.13 -7.79 -8.63
C ILE A 161 0.29 -8.96 -9.18
N GLN A 162 0.57 -10.20 -8.75
CA GLN A 162 -0.21 -11.37 -9.17
C GLN A 162 -1.69 -11.26 -8.77
N GLU A 163 -1.98 -10.83 -7.55
CA GLU A 163 -3.36 -10.63 -7.08
C GLU A 163 -4.07 -9.49 -7.83
N ALA A 164 -3.36 -8.40 -8.16
CA ALA A 164 -3.90 -7.32 -8.99
C ALA A 164 -4.25 -7.82 -10.40
N ILE A 165 -3.38 -8.64 -11.00
CA ILE A 165 -3.61 -9.27 -12.32
C ILE A 165 -4.82 -10.21 -12.28
N LYS A 166 -4.91 -11.10 -11.29
CA LYS A 166 -6.08 -11.99 -11.11
C LYS A 166 -7.41 -11.21 -11.07
N LYS A 167 -7.39 -10.05 -10.42
CA LYS A 167 -8.56 -9.18 -10.26
C LYS A 167 -8.73 -8.15 -11.39
N ARG A 168 -7.89 -8.23 -12.43
CA ARG A 168 -7.86 -7.28 -13.57
C ARG A 168 -7.86 -5.81 -13.13
N LYS A 169 -7.15 -5.49 -12.04
CA LYS A 169 -7.01 -4.11 -11.53
C LYS A 169 -6.15 -3.28 -12.49
N LYS A 170 -6.36 -1.97 -12.54
CA LYS A 170 -5.39 -1.03 -13.15
C LYS A 170 -4.05 -1.26 -12.45
N LEU A 171 -2.98 -1.47 -13.22
CA LEU A 171 -1.69 -1.84 -12.64
C LEU A 171 -0.55 -1.11 -13.35
N VAL A 172 0.26 -0.43 -12.56
CA VAL A 172 1.51 0.19 -13.00
C VAL A 172 2.65 -0.42 -12.19
N VAL A 173 3.73 -0.81 -12.87
CA VAL A 173 4.91 -1.42 -12.24
C VAL A 173 6.16 -0.63 -12.60
N PHE A 174 6.94 -0.32 -11.59
CA PHE A 174 8.31 0.19 -11.69
C PHE A 174 9.28 -0.96 -11.45
N PRO A 175 9.99 -1.45 -12.47
CA PRO A 175 11.00 -2.50 -12.31
C PRO A 175 12.29 -1.86 -11.76
N VAL A 176 12.62 -2.15 -10.51
CA VAL A 176 13.79 -1.59 -9.82
C VAL A 176 14.87 -2.65 -9.70
N GLY A 177 15.90 -2.54 -10.54
CA GLY A 177 17.04 -3.48 -10.56
C GLY A 177 16.69 -4.89 -11.02
N ARG A 178 15.54 -5.10 -11.66
CA ARG A 178 15.12 -6.40 -12.20
C ARG A 178 14.19 -6.23 -13.41
N PRO A 179 14.10 -7.25 -14.29
CA PRO A 179 13.17 -7.21 -15.42
C PRO A 179 11.70 -7.31 -14.95
N LEU A 180 10.79 -6.83 -15.80
CA LEU A 180 9.35 -7.03 -15.63
C LEU A 180 8.98 -8.51 -15.63
N PRO A 181 8.08 -8.94 -14.74
CA PRO A 181 7.62 -10.32 -14.72
C PRO A 181 6.76 -10.63 -15.94
N GLN A 182 6.94 -11.81 -16.49
CA GLN A 182 6.14 -12.27 -17.63
C GLN A 182 4.86 -12.96 -17.16
N PHE A 183 3.72 -12.56 -17.74
CA PHE A 183 2.42 -13.17 -17.51
C PHE A 183 1.71 -13.39 -18.85
N LYS A 184 1.15 -14.56 -19.08
CA LYS A 184 0.47 -14.91 -20.34
C LYS A 184 -0.72 -13.97 -20.66
N VAL A 185 -1.34 -13.39 -19.64
CA VAL A 185 -2.55 -12.56 -19.75
C VAL A 185 -2.27 -11.05 -19.73
N VAL A 186 -0.99 -10.65 -19.67
CA VAL A 186 -0.60 -9.23 -19.56
C VAL A 186 0.50 -8.89 -20.56
N LYS A 187 0.29 -7.81 -21.30
CA LYS A 187 1.33 -7.10 -22.05
C LYS A 187 1.71 -5.85 -21.28
N TRP A 188 2.99 -5.68 -21.01
CA TRP A 188 3.52 -4.46 -20.41
C TRP A 188 3.74 -3.38 -21.46
N VAL A 189 3.22 -2.19 -21.23
CA VAL A 189 3.37 -1.04 -22.11
C VAL A 189 4.02 0.10 -21.31
N PRO A 190 5.15 0.66 -21.77
CA PRO A 190 5.80 1.76 -21.07
C PRO A 190 4.86 2.97 -20.98
N LEU A 191 4.91 3.68 -19.85
CA LEU A 191 4.27 4.98 -19.71
C LEU A 191 5.24 6.05 -20.21
N THR A 192 4.78 6.86 -21.18
CA THR A 192 5.58 7.89 -21.86
C THR A 192 5.27 9.31 -21.38
N CYS A 193 4.53 9.43 -20.27
CA CYS A 193 4.12 10.72 -19.73
C CYS A 193 5.21 11.47 -18.95
N GLY A 194 6.39 10.87 -18.74
CA GLY A 194 7.51 11.49 -18.02
C GLY A 194 7.24 11.80 -16.54
N GLY A 195 8.09 12.62 -15.92
CA GLY A 195 7.96 13.04 -14.53
C GLY A 195 8.01 11.86 -13.56
N CYS A 196 7.14 11.86 -12.54
CA CYS A 196 7.10 10.79 -11.54
C CYS A 196 6.74 9.39 -12.10
N TRP A 197 6.26 9.31 -13.35
CA TRP A 197 5.91 8.06 -14.03
C TRP A 197 7.03 7.51 -14.90
N GLU A 198 8.16 8.16 -14.97
CA GLU A 198 9.31 7.72 -15.76
C GLU A 198 9.78 6.32 -15.35
N ASN A 199 10.18 5.51 -16.34
CA ASN A 199 10.59 4.11 -16.16
C ASN A 199 9.50 3.18 -15.59
N SER A 200 8.23 3.51 -15.78
CA SER A 200 7.12 2.66 -15.38
C SER A 200 6.38 2.03 -16.57
N TYR A 201 5.67 0.94 -16.26
CA TYR A 201 4.93 0.16 -17.26
C TYR A 201 3.52 -0.12 -16.77
N LYS A 202 2.52 0.14 -17.61
CA LYS A 202 1.14 -0.26 -17.34
C LYS A 202 0.86 -1.65 -17.88
N ALA A 203 0.03 -2.39 -17.15
CA ALA A 203 -0.51 -3.66 -17.60
C ALA A 203 -1.65 -3.45 -18.59
N VAL A 204 -1.55 -4.07 -19.77
CA VAL A 204 -2.64 -4.21 -20.73
C VAL A 204 -3.07 -5.67 -20.73
N TYR A 205 -4.31 -5.94 -20.35
CA TYR A 205 -4.84 -7.29 -20.25
C TYR A 205 -5.20 -7.84 -21.62
N LEU A 206 -4.65 -9.00 -21.95
CA LEU A 206 -4.98 -9.73 -23.15
C LEU A 206 -6.36 -10.42 -22.96
N ARG A 207 -7.04 -10.62 -24.09
CA ARG A 207 -8.34 -11.33 -24.15
C ARG A 207 -8.17 -12.83 -24.03
#